data_4b3748711629193db902db1e1332e18f
#
_entry.id   4b3748711629193db902db1e1332e18f
#
_cell.length_a   1.000
_cell.length_b   1.000
_cell.length_c   1.000
_cell.angle_alpha   90.00
_cell.angle_beta   90.00
_cell.angle_gamma   90.00
#
_symmetry.space_group_name_H-M   'P 1'
#
loop_
_entity.id
_entity.type
_entity.pdbx_description
1 polymer ?
#
loop_
_entity_poly.entity_id
_entity_poly.type
_entity_poly.pdbx_seq_one_letter_code
_entity_poly.pdbx_strand_id
1 'polypeptide(L)'
;MSTTLRELNGFSAEPASLTASTLVLIDYQNTYTTGVMELEGWAPALDAAADLLARARAAGTPVIHVINDGGPGTPYDIRAEIGQIHPRVAPRDGEAVVVKTAPNSFVDTTLGELVDAAGNYALIIAGFMTHMCVTFTAEGAFLRGNSATVIADACATRPLRVLDTDVSAPRLHASALATIADLYAVVVPTIAALAD
;
A
#
# COMPACT_ATOMS: atom_id res chain seq x y z
N MET A 1 20.70 4.71 -17.27
CA MET A 1 19.39 4.69 -16.59
C MET A 1 18.65 5.95 -17.01
N SER A 2 17.34 5.90 -17.21
CA SER A 2 16.56 7.08 -17.53
C SER A 2 16.40 7.95 -16.28
N THR A 3 16.45 9.27 -16.43
CA THR A 3 16.16 10.22 -15.35
C THR A 3 14.67 10.21 -15.06
N THR A 4 14.30 10.12 -13.80
CA THR A 4 12.90 10.14 -13.35
C THR A 4 12.34 11.57 -13.30
N LEU A 5 11.01 11.69 -13.30
CA LEU A 5 10.35 12.98 -13.06
C LEU A 5 10.64 13.50 -11.65
N ARG A 6 10.84 12.62 -10.66
CA ARG A 6 11.26 13.02 -9.31
C ARG A 6 12.61 13.73 -9.32
N GLU A 7 13.61 13.14 -10.00
CA GLU A 7 14.95 13.75 -10.15
C GLU A 7 14.89 15.08 -10.88
N LEU A 8 14.11 15.16 -11.97
CA LEU A 8 13.93 16.42 -12.73
C LEU A 8 13.29 17.54 -11.90
N ASN A 9 12.41 17.19 -10.97
CA ASN A 9 11.76 18.13 -10.07
C ASN A 9 12.53 18.38 -8.77
N GLY A 10 13.68 17.74 -8.57
CA GLY A 10 14.51 17.92 -7.37
C GLY A 10 13.89 17.33 -6.09
N PHE A 11 12.98 16.34 -6.19
CA PHE A 11 12.41 15.68 -5.04
C PHE A 11 13.43 14.76 -4.38
N SER A 12 13.37 14.67 -3.04
CA SER A 12 14.26 13.79 -2.27
C SER A 12 14.11 12.32 -2.68
N ALA A 13 15.24 11.63 -2.79
CA ALA A 13 15.30 10.18 -2.97
C ALA A 13 15.38 9.41 -1.62
N GLU A 14 15.45 10.13 -0.51
CA GLU A 14 15.54 9.52 0.82
C GLU A 14 14.21 8.88 1.21
N PRO A 15 14.20 7.62 1.65
CA PRO A 15 12.99 6.98 2.17
C PRO A 15 12.56 7.60 3.50
N ALA A 16 11.28 7.47 3.83
CA ALA A 16 10.75 7.86 5.12
C ALA A 16 11.34 7.02 6.25
N SER A 17 11.54 7.61 7.44
CA SER A 17 11.86 6.85 8.65
C SER A 17 10.58 6.43 9.39
N LEU A 18 10.65 5.35 10.17
CA LEU A 18 9.50 4.86 10.93
C LEU A 18 9.02 5.86 11.98
N THR A 19 9.94 6.51 12.68
CA THR A 19 9.60 7.46 13.77
C THR A 19 9.03 8.80 13.28
N ALA A 20 9.23 9.17 12.02
CA ALA A 20 8.77 10.44 11.44
C ALA A 20 7.72 10.27 10.34
N SER A 21 7.01 9.14 10.31
CA SER A 21 6.01 8.84 9.29
C SER A 21 4.75 8.21 9.86
N THR A 22 3.72 8.08 9.02
CA THR A 22 2.52 7.29 9.28
C THR A 22 2.51 6.08 8.35
N LEU A 23 2.31 4.88 8.90
CA LEU A 23 2.18 3.65 8.13
C LEU A 23 0.75 3.48 7.64
N VAL A 24 0.57 3.30 6.34
CA VAL A 24 -0.71 3.00 5.68
C VAL A 24 -0.65 1.62 5.06
N LEU A 25 -1.38 0.66 5.63
CA LEU A 25 -1.51 -0.71 5.16
C LEU A 25 -2.79 -0.85 4.33
N ILE A 26 -2.66 -1.18 3.05
CA ILE A 26 -3.76 -1.12 2.08
C ILE A 26 -4.22 -2.52 1.69
N ASP A 27 -5.49 -2.82 1.96
CA ASP A 27 -6.23 -3.97 1.44
C ASP A 27 -5.55 -5.33 1.66
N TYR A 28 -4.92 -5.56 2.81
CA TYR A 28 -4.43 -6.89 3.18
C TYR A 28 -5.60 -7.79 3.62
N GLN A 29 -6.56 -8.02 2.70
CA GLN A 29 -7.79 -8.76 2.92
C GLN A 29 -7.66 -10.22 2.49
N ASN A 30 -8.43 -11.11 3.13
CA ASN A 30 -8.41 -12.54 2.84
C ASN A 30 -8.75 -12.86 1.37
N THR A 31 -9.50 -12.01 0.69
CA THR A 31 -9.84 -12.16 -0.74
C THR A 31 -8.61 -12.33 -1.64
N TYR A 32 -7.47 -11.80 -1.24
CA TYR A 32 -6.23 -11.87 -2.02
C TYR A 32 -5.39 -13.11 -1.76
N THR A 33 -5.82 -13.97 -0.83
CA THR A 33 -5.10 -15.19 -0.46
C THR A 33 -5.74 -16.45 -1.04
N THR A 34 -6.89 -16.34 -1.69
CA THR A 34 -7.63 -17.48 -2.25
C THR A 34 -8.66 -17.06 -3.30
N GLY A 35 -9.05 -17.99 -4.17
CA GLY A 35 -10.16 -17.80 -5.12
C GLY A 35 -9.83 -16.88 -6.28
N VAL A 36 -10.86 -16.22 -6.82
CA VAL A 36 -10.75 -15.46 -8.08
C VAL A 36 -9.84 -14.24 -8.01
N MET A 37 -9.59 -13.74 -6.80
CA MET A 37 -8.74 -12.58 -6.55
C MET A 37 -7.37 -12.94 -5.97
N GLU A 38 -7.06 -14.22 -5.83
CA GLU A 38 -5.77 -14.67 -5.31
C GLU A 38 -4.60 -14.05 -6.10
N LEU A 39 -3.63 -13.52 -5.36
CA LEU A 39 -2.46 -12.84 -5.94
C LEU A 39 -1.28 -13.78 -6.04
N GLU A 40 -0.48 -13.62 -7.07
CA GLU A 40 0.83 -14.24 -7.14
C GLU A 40 1.77 -13.56 -6.13
N GLY A 41 2.41 -14.34 -5.26
CA GLY A 41 3.34 -13.82 -4.25
C GLY A 41 2.69 -13.16 -3.03
N TRP A 42 1.38 -13.35 -2.79
CA TRP A 42 0.71 -12.76 -1.64
C TRP A 42 1.31 -13.17 -0.29
N ALA A 43 1.72 -14.44 -0.14
CA ALA A 43 2.21 -14.95 1.15
C ALA A 43 3.52 -14.29 1.59
N PRO A 44 4.61 -14.24 0.79
CA PRO A 44 5.82 -13.51 1.17
C PRO A 44 5.58 -12.01 1.32
N ALA A 45 4.69 -11.39 0.53
CA ALA A 45 4.37 -9.97 0.68
C ALA A 45 3.61 -9.70 2.00
N LEU A 46 2.74 -10.59 2.40
CA LEU A 46 2.06 -10.51 3.70
C LEU A 46 3.03 -10.73 4.87
N ASP A 47 4.04 -11.61 4.71
CA ASP A 47 5.09 -11.79 5.70
C ASP A 47 5.91 -10.50 5.88
N ALA A 48 6.33 -9.88 4.79
CA ALA A 48 7.03 -8.60 4.81
C ALA A 48 6.16 -7.48 5.43
N ALA A 49 4.86 -7.46 5.14
CA ALA A 49 3.92 -6.52 5.75
C ALA A 49 3.77 -6.73 7.27
N ALA A 50 3.75 -7.98 7.73
CA ALA A 50 3.68 -8.30 9.16
C ALA A 50 4.95 -7.83 9.89
N ASP A 51 6.12 -8.03 9.28
CA ASP A 51 7.40 -7.56 9.82
C ASP A 51 7.47 -6.02 9.85
N LEU A 52 7.01 -5.35 8.77
CA LEU A 52 6.89 -3.89 8.71
C LEU A 52 5.98 -3.37 9.83
N LEU A 53 4.80 -3.96 9.98
CA LEU A 53 3.83 -3.58 11.02
C LEU A 53 4.40 -3.77 12.42
N ALA A 54 5.13 -4.86 12.66
CA ALA A 54 5.78 -5.12 13.95
C ALA A 54 6.85 -4.06 14.27
N ARG A 55 7.70 -3.68 13.29
CA ARG A 55 8.70 -2.61 13.45
C ARG A 55 8.04 -1.24 13.66
N ALA A 56 7.01 -0.92 12.88
CA ALA A 56 6.27 0.35 13.03
C ALA A 56 5.66 0.48 14.43
N ARG A 57 5.03 -0.58 14.93
CA ARG A 57 4.49 -0.62 16.29
C ARG A 57 5.57 -0.47 17.36
N ALA A 58 6.72 -1.09 17.18
CA ALA A 58 7.86 -0.96 18.10
C ALA A 58 8.45 0.47 18.11
N ALA A 59 8.44 1.14 16.95
CA ALA A 59 8.90 2.53 16.79
C ALA A 59 7.85 3.58 17.26
N GLY A 60 6.61 3.15 17.58
CA GLY A 60 5.52 4.07 17.92
C GLY A 60 4.95 4.82 16.72
N THR A 61 5.20 4.31 15.50
CA THR A 61 4.65 4.86 14.25
C THR A 61 3.12 4.78 14.26
N PRO A 62 2.38 5.85 13.99
CA PRO A 62 0.94 5.78 13.76
C PRO A 62 0.61 4.81 12.62
N VAL A 63 -0.36 3.90 12.84
CA VAL A 63 -0.77 2.88 11.87
C VAL A 63 -2.21 3.11 11.46
N ILE A 64 -2.45 3.11 10.15
CA ILE A 64 -3.78 3.19 9.55
C ILE A 64 -3.95 1.99 8.62
N HIS A 65 -4.99 1.21 8.86
CA HIS A 65 -5.40 0.12 7.98
C HIS A 65 -6.46 0.62 7.01
N VAL A 66 -6.37 0.21 5.77
CA VAL A 66 -7.37 0.51 4.74
C VAL A 66 -7.94 -0.80 4.24
N ILE A 67 -9.25 -0.87 4.08
CA ILE A 67 -9.94 -2.04 3.52
C ILE A 67 -10.94 -1.62 2.45
N ASN A 68 -11.04 -2.41 1.39
CA ASN A 68 -11.99 -2.15 0.31
C ASN A 68 -13.30 -2.89 0.57
N ASP A 69 -14.44 -2.18 0.51
CA ASP A 69 -15.78 -2.79 0.55
C ASP A 69 -16.41 -2.79 -0.85
N GLY A 70 -16.60 -3.95 -1.41
CA GLY A 70 -17.30 -4.12 -2.70
C GLY A 70 -18.80 -4.36 -2.54
N GLY A 71 -19.31 -4.38 -1.30
CA GLY A 71 -20.71 -4.67 -0.99
C GLY A 71 -20.99 -6.17 -0.73
N PRO A 72 -22.23 -6.47 -0.27
CA PRO A 72 -22.63 -7.82 0.11
C PRO A 72 -22.48 -8.85 -1.00
N GLY A 73 -21.93 -10.02 -0.67
CA GLY A 73 -21.79 -11.15 -1.59
C GLY A 73 -20.69 -11.02 -2.65
N THR A 74 -19.93 -9.92 -2.63
CA THR A 74 -18.75 -9.76 -3.51
C THR A 74 -17.50 -10.39 -2.87
N PRO A 75 -16.41 -10.59 -3.62
CA PRO A 75 -15.13 -10.99 -3.05
C PRO A 75 -14.57 -9.98 -2.01
N TYR A 76 -15.08 -8.76 -1.98
CA TYR A 76 -14.70 -7.68 -1.06
C TYR A 76 -15.79 -7.38 -0.01
N ASP A 77 -16.67 -8.33 0.26
CA ASP A 77 -17.68 -8.16 1.30
C ASP A 77 -17.06 -8.17 2.69
N ILE A 78 -16.87 -6.99 3.28
CA ILE A 78 -16.25 -6.84 4.60
C ILE A 78 -17.10 -7.38 5.76
N ARG A 79 -18.36 -7.78 5.53
CA ARG A 79 -19.23 -8.46 6.50
C ARG A 79 -18.98 -9.96 6.55
N ALA A 80 -18.31 -10.51 5.52
CA ALA A 80 -17.91 -11.91 5.42
C ALA A 80 -16.38 -12.05 5.64
N GLU A 81 -15.94 -13.23 6.08
CA GLU A 81 -14.54 -13.53 6.35
C GLU A 81 -13.62 -13.19 5.15
N ILE A 82 -14.11 -13.42 3.92
CA ILE A 82 -13.35 -13.18 2.69
C ILE A 82 -12.92 -11.73 2.52
N GLY A 83 -13.72 -10.77 2.97
CA GLY A 83 -13.41 -9.35 2.88
C GLY A 83 -12.70 -8.77 4.11
N GLN A 84 -12.49 -9.54 5.17
CA GLN A 84 -11.81 -9.07 6.38
C GLN A 84 -10.30 -8.94 6.19
N ILE A 85 -9.68 -8.09 7.02
CA ILE A 85 -8.21 -7.97 7.10
C ILE A 85 -7.64 -9.32 7.55
N HIS A 86 -6.59 -9.76 6.88
CA HIS A 86 -5.92 -11.02 7.20
C HIS A 86 -5.35 -11.00 8.63
N PRO A 87 -5.52 -12.07 9.45
CA PRO A 87 -5.15 -12.08 10.86
C PRO A 87 -3.68 -11.73 11.16
N ARG A 88 -2.75 -12.00 10.22
CA ARG A 88 -1.32 -11.69 10.39
C ARG A 88 -1.01 -10.19 10.49
N VAL A 89 -1.87 -9.35 9.95
CA VAL A 89 -1.75 -7.90 9.97
C VAL A 89 -2.99 -7.23 10.55
N ALA A 90 -3.70 -7.94 11.40
CA ALA A 90 -4.91 -7.42 12.04
C ALA A 90 -4.64 -6.14 12.84
N PRO A 91 -5.53 -5.15 12.77
CA PRO A 91 -5.42 -3.94 13.57
C PRO A 91 -5.48 -4.25 15.08
N ARG A 92 -4.83 -3.40 15.87
CA ARG A 92 -4.91 -3.40 17.33
C ARG A 92 -5.78 -2.24 17.82
N ASP A 93 -6.17 -2.29 19.09
CA ASP A 93 -6.86 -1.18 19.73
C ASP A 93 -6.06 0.12 19.57
N GLY A 94 -6.72 1.17 19.11
CA GLY A 94 -6.12 2.46 18.82
C GLY A 94 -5.60 2.65 17.39
N GLU A 95 -5.52 1.59 16.57
CA GLU A 95 -5.20 1.70 15.15
C GLU A 95 -6.48 1.94 14.33
N ALA A 96 -6.45 2.93 13.44
CA ALA A 96 -7.63 3.28 12.63
C ALA A 96 -7.83 2.28 11.50
N VAL A 97 -9.10 2.00 11.17
CA VAL A 97 -9.50 1.25 9.98
C VAL A 97 -10.36 2.13 9.09
N VAL A 98 -9.91 2.36 7.87
CA VAL A 98 -10.58 3.17 6.85
C VAL A 98 -11.21 2.24 5.83
N VAL A 99 -12.51 2.40 5.59
CA VAL A 99 -13.23 1.67 4.54
C VAL A 99 -13.31 2.53 3.29
N LYS A 100 -12.90 1.97 2.15
CA LYS A 100 -12.96 2.63 0.85
C LYS A 100 -13.76 1.82 -0.17
N THR A 101 -14.18 2.48 -1.23
CA THR A 101 -14.84 1.87 -2.40
C THR A 101 -14.14 2.21 -3.72
N ALA A 102 -13.05 2.99 -3.66
CA ALA A 102 -12.25 3.40 -4.81
C ALA A 102 -10.79 2.90 -4.65
N PRO A 103 -10.03 2.78 -5.75
CA PRO A 103 -8.61 2.39 -5.67
C PRO A 103 -7.76 3.37 -4.85
N ASN A 104 -7.94 4.68 -5.04
CA ASN A 104 -7.27 5.70 -4.25
C ASN A 104 -7.92 5.79 -2.86
N SER A 105 -7.15 5.48 -1.82
CA SER A 105 -7.64 5.41 -0.44
C SER A 105 -8.03 6.77 0.16
N PHE A 106 -7.71 7.88 -0.49
CA PHE A 106 -8.11 9.22 -0.05
C PHE A 106 -9.46 9.67 -0.60
N VAL A 107 -10.01 8.98 -1.62
CA VAL A 107 -11.27 9.38 -2.26
C VAL A 107 -12.45 8.94 -1.42
N ASP A 108 -13.26 9.91 -1.00
CA ASP A 108 -14.49 9.72 -0.21
C ASP A 108 -14.26 8.90 1.09
N THR A 109 -13.10 9.13 1.75
CA THR A 109 -12.74 8.47 3.01
C THR A 109 -12.18 9.46 4.04
N THR A 110 -12.03 9.01 5.27
CA THR A 110 -11.39 9.75 6.37
C THR A 110 -9.86 9.63 6.39
N LEU A 111 -9.22 8.96 5.42
CA LEU A 111 -7.77 8.74 5.44
C LEU A 111 -6.98 10.05 5.52
N GLY A 112 -7.40 11.06 4.76
CA GLY A 112 -6.74 12.37 4.78
C GLY A 112 -6.76 13.02 6.17
N GLU A 113 -7.89 13.01 6.84
CA GLU A 113 -8.07 13.55 8.19
C GLU A 113 -7.21 12.80 9.22
N LEU A 114 -7.14 11.47 9.11
CA LEU A 114 -6.33 10.63 9.99
C LEU A 114 -4.83 10.86 9.80
N VAL A 115 -4.38 11.03 8.56
CA VAL A 115 -2.99 11.37 8.22
C VAL A 115 -2.64 12.75 8.79
N ASP A 116 -3.51 13.74 8.61
CA ASP A 116 -3.32 15.09 9.13
C ASP A 116 -3.28 15.09 10.67
N ALA A 117 -4.18 14.33 11.32
CA ALA A 117 -4.22 14.18 12.78
C ALA A 117 -2.99 13.46 13.35
N ALA A 118 -2.37 12.54 12.61
CA ALA A 118 -1.13 11.89 13.00
C ALA A 118 0.07 12.87 12.99
N GLY A 119 -0.04 14.01 12.30
CA GLY A 119 0.96 15.08 12.30
C GLY A 119 2.23 14.78 11.50
N ASN A 120 2.26 13.71 10.73
CA ASN A 120 3.41 13.33 9.91
C ASN A 120 3.20 13.71 8.44
N TYR A 121 4.17 14.43 7.88
CA TYR A 121 4.20 14.72 6.45
C TYR A 121 4.49 13.47 5.61
N ALA A 122 5.34 12.59 6.12
CA ALA A 122 5.79 11.39 5.42
C ALA A 122 4.86 10.20 5.67
N LEU A 123 4.64 9.40 4.62
CA LEU A 123 3.87 8.15 4.67
C LEU A 123 4.75 6.97 4.26
N ILE A 124 4.57 5.84 4.92
CA ILE A 124 5.03 4.54 4.45
C ILE A 124 3.81 3.77 3.97
N ILE A 125 3.83 3.31 2.73
CA ILE A 125 2.71 2.64 2.07
C ILE A 125 3.11 1.23 1.68
N ALA A 126 2.28 0.25 2.02
CA ALA A 126 2.40 -1.12 1.57
C ALA A 126 0.99 -1.72 1.38
N GLY A 127 0.84 -2.71 0.49
CA GLY A 127 -0.48 -3.29 0.30
C GLY A 127 -0.73 -4.02 -1.01
N PHE A 128 -1.96 -4.38 -1.19
CA PHE A 128 -2.52 -5.04 -2.37
C PHE A 128 -3.52 -4.12 -3.07
N MET A 129 -3.66 -4.13 -4.39
CA MET A 129 -2.71 -4.64 -5.37
C MET A 129 -1.75 -3.53 -5.78
N THR A 130 -0.50 -3.87 -6.06
CA THR A 130 0.54 -2.90 -6.45
C THR A 130 0.09 -1.96 -7.56
N HIS A 131 -0.48 -2.51 -8.66
CA HIS A 131 -0.89 -1.75 -9.86
C HIS A 131 -2.20 -0.97 -9.68
N MET A 132 -2.91 -1.16 -8.57
CA MET A 132 -4.20 -0.51 -8.30
C MET A 132 -4.12 0.32 -7.02
N CYS A 133 -4.57 -0.22 -5.90
CA CYS A 133 -4.78 0.56 -4.68
C CYS A 133 -3.48 1.19 -4.16
N VAL A 134 -2.33 0.50 -4.28
CA VAL A 134 -1.03 1.07 -3.90
C VAL A 134 -0.64 2.23 -4.82
N THR A 135 -0.70 2.04 -6.14
CA THR A 135 -0.34 3.08 -7.12
C THR A 135 -1.21 4.33 -6.95
N PHE A 136 -2.53 4.15 -6.92
CA PHE A 136 -3.45 5.30 -6.84
C PHE A 136 -3.45 5.97 -5.46
N THR A 137 -3.14 5.24 -4.38
CA THR A 137 -2.97 5.86 -3.06
C THR A 137 -1.64 6.62 -2.96
N ALA A 138 -0.57 6.12 -3.59
CA ALA A 138 0.69 6.86 -3.69
C ALA A 138 0.53 8.17 -4.50
N GLU A 139 -0.23 8.12 -5.60
CA GLU A 139 -0.63 9.33 -6.34
C GLU A 139 -1.46 10.27 -5.45
N GLY A 140 -2.46 9.76 -4.76
CA GLY A 140 -3.30 10.55 -3.86
C GLY A 140 -2.49 11.23 -2.75
N ALA A 141 -1.51 10.54 -2.15
CA ALA A 141 -0.58 11.12 -1.19
C ALA A 141 0.24 12.26 -1.82
N PHE A 142 0.79 12.04 -3.03
CA PHE A 142 1.54 13.05 -3.78
C PHE A 142 0.68 14.29 -4.07
N LEU A 143 -0.54 14.13 -4.55
CA LEU A 143 -1.47 15.23 -4.85
C LEU A 143 -1.89 16.02 -3.61
N ARG A 144 -1.89 15.38 -2.43
CA ARG A 144 -2.12 16.05 -1.13
C ARG A 144 -0.88 16.79 -0.61
N GLY A 145 0.27 16.60 -1.24
CA GLY A 145 1.55 17.16 -0.81
C GLY A 145 2.33 16.27 0.17
N ASN A 146 1.84 15.07 0.51
CA ASN A 146 2.59 14.15 1.35
C ASN A 146 3.79 13.55 0.61
N SER A 147 4.89 13.30 1.33
CA SER A 147 6.00 12.47 0.83
C SER A 147 5.72 11.01 1.15
N ALA A 148 5.77 10.15 0.16
CA ALA A 148 5.49 8.73 0.37
C ALA A 148 6.69 7.84 0.05
N THR A 149 6.81 6.73 0.80
CA THR A 149 7.73 5.62 0.53
C THR A 149 6.92 4.34 0.39
N VAL A 150 7.07 3.62 -0.71
CA VAL A 150 6.42 2.34 -0.97
C VAL A 150 7.41 1.20 -0.76
N ILE A 151 6.99 0.17 -0.01
CA ILE A 151 7.81 -1.03 0.28
C ILE A 151 7.47 -2.11 -0.73
N ALA A 152 8.38 -2.38 -1.66
CA ALA A 152 8.11 -3.23 -2.81
C ALA A 152 7.78 -4.68 -2.44
N ASP A 153 8.57 -5.32 -1.57
CA ASP A 153 8.36 -6.71 -1.15
C ASP A 153 7.12 -6.93 -0.26
N ALA A 154 6.57 -5.85 0.31
CA ALA A 154 5.30 -5.88 1.02
C ALA A 154 4.09 -5.60 0.10
N CYS A 155 4.27 -5.59 -1.21
CA CYS A 155 3.21 -5.43 -2.21
C CYS A 155 3.15 -6.65 -3.12
N ALA A 156 1.95 -6.99 -3.59
CA ALA A 156 1.74 -8.05 -4.57
C ALA A 156 0.64 -7.67 -5.57
N THR A 157 0.59 -8.42 -6.67
CA THR A 157 -0.43 -8.26 -7.70
C THR A 157 -0.74 -9.58 -8.40
N ARG A 158 -1.59 -9.57 -9.40
CA ARG A 158 -1.99 -10.73 -10.19
C ARG A 158 -1.65 -10.53 -11.66
N PRO A 159 -1.57 -11.60 -12.48
CA PRO A 159 -1.44 -11.45 -13.92
C PRO A 159 -2.72 -10.85 -14.51
N LEU A 160 -2.57 -10.07 -15.56
CA LEU A 160 -3.70 -9.49 -16.31
C LEU A 160 -3.49 -9.68 -17.82
N ARG A 161 -4.60 -9.80 -18.53
CA ARG A 161 -4.62 -9.76 -19.99
C ARG A 161 -5.09 -8.39 -20.47
N VAL A 162 -4.37 -7.84 -21.43
CA VAL A 162 -4.77 -6.62 -22.15
C VAL A 162 -4.61 -6.85 -23.65
N LEU A 163 -5.68 -6.62 -24.41
CA LEU A 163 -5.72 -6.98 -25.83
C LEU A 163 -5.31 -8.47 -26.01
N ASP A 164 -4.31 -8.74 -26.85
CA ASP A 164 -3.79 -10.09 -27.09
C ASP A 164 -2.50 -10.41 -26.30
N THR A 165 -2.20 -9.62 -25.27
CA THR A 165 -0.97 -9.76 -24.47
C THR A 165 -1.28 -10.17 -23.04
N ASP A 166 -0.65 -11.26 -22.59
CA ASP A 166 -0.68 -11.69 -21.20
C ASP A 166 0.48 -11.00 -20.46
N VAL A 167 0.12 -10.20 -19.45
CA VAL A 167 1.08 -9.53 -18.55
C VAL A 167 1.18 -10.31 -17.27
N SER A 168 2.32 -10.94 -17.02
CA SER A 168 2.56 -11.68 -15.78
C SER A 168 2.55 -10.78 -14.55
N ALA A 169 2.23 -11.33 -13.38
CA ALA A 169 2.23 -10.58 -12.12
C ALA A 169 3.57 -9.89 -11.83
N PRO A 170 4.75 -10.53 -12.00
CA PRO A 170 6.03 -9.83 -11.80
C PRO A 170 6.25 -8.64 -12.74
N ARG A 171 5.83 -8.75 -14.01
CA ARG A 171 5.94 -7.63 -14.96
C ARG A 171 5.01 -6.49 -14.60
N LEU A 172 3.76 -6.78 -14.24
CA LEU A 172 2.79 -5.78 -13.83
C LEU A 172 3.22 -5.10 -12.52
N HIS A 173 3.74 -5.86 -11.56
CA HIS A 173 4.29 -5.34 -10.31
C HIS A 173 5.46 -4.38 -10.58
N ALA A 174 6.45 -4.80 -11.36
CA ALA A 174 7.60 -3.97 -11.69
C ALA A 174 7.20 -2.69 -12.45
N SER A 175 6.23 -2.77 -13.37
CA SER A 175 5.73 -1.60 -14.12
C SER A 175 5.00 -0.63 -13.20
N ALA A 176 4.20 -1.13 -12.26
CA ALA A 176 3.50 -0.29 -11.29
C ALA A 176 4.50 0.42 -10.35
N LEU A 177 5.49 -0.31 -9.82
CA LEU A 177 6.54 0.29 -9.00
C LEU A 177 7.37 1.32 -9.77
N ALA A 178 7.67 1.07 -11.06
CA ALA A 178 8.35 2.05 -11.90
C ALA A 178 7.52 3.33 -12.09
N THR A 179 6.20 3.20 -12.29
CA THR A 179 5.28 4.35 -12.38
C THR A 179 5.26 5.14 -11.07
N ILE A 180 5.21 4.46 -9.94
CA ILE A 180 5.25 5.10 -8.62
C ILE A 180 6.57 5.83 -8.42
N ALA A 181 7.69 5.17 -8.72
CA ALA A 181 9.04 5.70 -8.54
C ALA A 181 9.36 6.87 -9.46
N ASP A 182 8.74 6.92 -10.64
CA ASP A 182 8.97 8.01 -11.60
C ASP A 182 8.55 9.38 -11.04
N LEU A 183 7.41 9.44 -10.29
CA LEU A 183 6.90 10.71 -9.77
C LEU A 183 6.39 10.66 -8.33
N TYR A 184 5.58 9.67 -7.96
CA TYR A 184 4.69 9.78 -6.81
C TYR A 184 5.34 9.48 -5.46
N ALA A 185 6.27 8.51 -5.41
CA ALA A 185 6.87 8.08 -4.15
C ALA A 185 8.30 7.56 -4.31
N VAL A 186 9.06 7.52 -3.22
CA VAL A 186 10.27 6.72 -3.14
C VAL A 186 9.85 5.24 -3.09
N VAL A 187 10.51 4.38 -3.86
CA VAL A 187 10.28 2.94 -3.81
C VAL A 187 11.53 2.26 -3.26
N VAL A 188 11.37 1.50 -2.19
CA VAL A 188 12.45 0.72 -1.59
C VAL A 188 12.18 -0.78 -1.73
N PRO A 189 13.23 -1.61 -1.91
CA PRO A 189 13.03 -3.03 -2.16
C PRO A 189 12.43 -3.77 -0.96
N THR A 190 12.87 -3.43 0.25
CA THR A 190 12.48 -4.11 1.50
C THR A 190 12.43 -3.13 2.67
N ILE A 191 11.85 -3.56 3.78
CA ILE A 191 11.80 -2.81 5.04
C ILE A 191 13.19 -2.50 5.62
N ALA A 192 14.22 -3.25 5.23
CA ALA A 192 15.60 -3.02 5.69
C ALA A 192 16.18 -1.69 5.21
N ALA A 193 15.58 -1.09 4.17
CA ALA A 193 15.98 0.22 3.67
C ALA A 193 15.41 1.39 4.48
N LEU A 194 14.47 1.14 5.41
CA LEU A 194 13.92 2.16 6.29
C LEU A 194 14.81 2.35 7.51
N ALA A 195 15.06 3.61 7.88
CA ALA A 195 15.57 3.97 9.19
C ALA A 195 14.44 3.88 10.24
N ASP A 196 14.85 3.69 11.50
CA ASP A 196 13.94 3.73 12.64
C ASP A 196 13.55 5.16 13.02
#